data_7a369fb86d6edb699a56d35481e7e644
#
_entry.id   7a369fb86d6edb699a56d35481e7e644
#
_cell.length_a   1.000
_cell.length_b   1.000
_cell.length_c   1.000
_cell.angle_alpha   90.00
_cell.angle_beta   90.00
_cell.angle_gamma   90.00
#
_symmetry.space_group_name_H-M   'P 1'
#
loop_
_entity.id
_entity.type
_entity.pdbx_description
1 polymer ?
#
loop_
_entity_poly.entity_id
_entity_poly.type
_entity_poly.pdbx_seq_one_letter_code
_entity_poly.pdbx_strand_id
1 'polypeptide(L)'
;LTVGHDKKPLIKDICIGIEKGDIVTLIGPNGSGKSTILKSITRQLKLVGGNVEFDGKNLHELSFRELSTKMAVVLTERMKPELMTCHDIVATGRYPYTGRLGMLTREDEEKVEKAMRAVHAEELGGRDFNAISDGQRQRVLLARAICQEPEVIILDEPTSFLDIRHKLELLAILRRMAKEKGITVIMSLHEIDLAQKISDKIICVKGDAISHFGAPETIFREDIIRELYEIDNGSFDPCFGSIELPRPEGTPRVFVLAGGGTGIPVFRKLQKENVPFAAGVLYTNDIDYQLARILAMETVTEAPFQEISDEAFARACELMKSCERVIDTGVPVGMCNRRIEELRAEAKRLGKLAE
;
A
#
# COMPACT_ATOMS: atom_id res chain seq x y z
N LEU A 1 -9.29 -23.21 5.82
CA LEU A 1 -10.51 -22.49 5.43
C LEU A 1 -10.63 -22.46 3.91
N THR A 2 -11.81 -22.73 3.36
CA THR A 2 -12.15 -22.60 1.93
C THR A 2 -13.35 -21.68 1.79
N VAL A 3 -13.21 -20.64 0.95
CA VAL A 3 -14.23 -19.62 0.73
C VAL A 3 -14.69 -19.58 -0.71
N GLY A 4 -15.92 -19.12 -0.97
CA GLY A 4 -16.47 -19.05 -2.32
C GLY A 4 -17.96 -18.65 -2.31
N HIS A 5 -18.60 -18.82 -3.46
CA HIS A 5 -20.02 -18.50 -3.66
C HIS A 5 -20.80 -19.76 -4.04
N ASP A 6 -22.04 -19.90 -3.55
CA ASP A 6 -22.95 -20.99 -3.91
C ASP A 6 -22.31 -22.39 -3.83
N LYS A 7 -21.54 -22.65 -2.78
CA LYS A 7 -20.75 -23.89 -2.56
C LYS A 7 -19.65 -24.14 -3.61
N LYS A 8 -19.38 -23.19 -4.51
CA LYS A 8 -18.25 -23.29 -5.43
C LYS A 8 -17.03 -22.64 -4.76
N PRO A 9 -15.95 -23.39 -4.54
CA PRO A 9 -14.73 -22.83 -3.93
C PRO A 9 -14.09 -21.79 -4.88
N LEU A 10 -13.74 -20.64 -4.33
CA LEU A 10 -12.97 -19.60 -5.01
C LEU A 10 -11.53 -19.61 -4.51
N ILE A 11 -11.34 -19.64 -3.20
CA ILE A 11 -10.02 -19.69 -2.58
C ILE A 11 -10.00 -20.84 -1.58
N LYS A 12 -8.98 -21.69 -1.72
CA LYS A 12 -8.84 -22.94 -0.98
C LYS A 12 -7.68 -22.88 0.02
N ASP A 13 -7.73 -23.77 0.99
CA ASP A 13 -6.63 -24.12 1.88
C ASP A 13 -6.00 -22.91 2.63
N ILE A 14 -6.83 -21.91 2.96
CA ILE A 14 -6.39 -20.78 3.76
C ILE A 14 -6.06 -21.26 5.18
N CYS A 15 -4.80 -21.14 5.59
CA CYS A 15 -4.32 -21.47 6.91
C CYS A 15 -3.45 -20.32 7.43
N ILE A 16 -4.05 -19.39 8.18
CA ILE A 16 -3.41 -18.13 8.62
C ILE A 16 -3.78 -17.89 10.07
N GLY A 17 -2.77 -17.51 10.88
CA GLY A 17 -2.94 -17.00 12.23
C GLY A 17 -2.71 -15.49 12.28
N ILE A 18 -3.62 -14.77 12.95
CA ILE A 18 -3.56 -13.32 13.18
C ILE A 18 -3.49 -13.08 14.68
N GLU A 19 -2.57 -12.22 15.10
CA GLU A 19 -2.39 -11.88 16.49
C GLU A 19 -3.22 -10.66 16.88
N LYS A 20 -3.57 -10.56 18.17
CA LYS A 20 -4.34 -9.42 18.69
C LYS A 20 -3.55 -8.12 18.53
N GLY A 21 -4.21 -7.11 17.97
CA GLY A 21 -3.60 -5.80 17.71
C GLY A 21 -2.77 -5.73 16.41
N ASP A 22 -2.76 -6.80 15.59
CA ASP A 22 -2.16 -6.75 14.27
C ASP A 22 -3.03 -5.92 13.30
N ILE A 23 -2.36 -5.25 12.39
CA ILE A 23 -2.97 -4.70 11.16
C ILE A 23 -2.59 -5.65 10.02
N VAL A 24 -3.59 -6.35 9.50
CA VAL A 24 -3.42 -7.33 8.42
C VAL A 24 -4.09 -6.83 7.16
N THR A 25 -3.33 -6.76 6.07
CA THR A 25 -3.86 -6.26 4.79
C THR A 25 -3.85 -7.34 3.73
N LEU A 26 -5.00 -7.49 3.06
CA LEU A 26 -5.14 -8.33 1.88
C LEU A 26 -4.80 -7.50 0.64
N ILE A 27 -3.84 -7.99 -0.16
CA ILE A 27 -3.48 -7.40 -1.46
C ILE A 27 -3.61 -8.44 -2.58
N GLY A 28 -3.71 -7.96 -3.81
CA GLY A 28 -3.82 -8.81 -5.00
C GLY A 28 -4.70 -8.19 -6.08
N PRO A 29 -4.75 -8.77 -7.28
CA PRO A 29 -5.51 -8.24 -8.42
C PRO A 29 -6.99 -8.03 -8.11
N ASN A 30 -7.66 -7.22 -8.92
CA ASN A 30 -9.12 -7.10 -8.85
C ASN A 30 -9.77 -8.44 -9.19
N GLY A 31 -10.81 -8.80 -8.43
CA GLY A 31 -11.49 -10.09 -8.60
C GLY A 31 -10.74 -11.29 -8.00
N SER A 32 -9.59 -11.11 -7.35
CA SER A 32 -8.85 -12.23 -6.72
C SER A 32 -9.55 -12.86 -5.50
N GLY A 33 -10.68 -12.29 -5.04
CA GLY A 33 -11.47 -12.87 -3.94
C GLY A 33 -11.19 -12.27 -2.56
N LYS A 34 -10.48 -11.14 -2.45
CA LYS A 34 -10.23 -10.44 -1.17
C LYS A 34 -11.54 -10.17 -0.40
N SER A 35 -12.51 -9.53 -1.04
CA SER A 35 -13.83 -9.26 -0.44
C SER A 35 -14.59 -10.54 -0.10
N THR A 36 -14.40 -11.63 -0.87
CA THR A 36 -15.01 -12.94 -0.58
C THR A 36 -14.43 -13.51 0.73
N ILE A 37 -13.11 -13.40 0.95
CA ILE A 37 -12.48 -13.79 2.22
C ILE A 37 -13.08 -12.96 3.36
N LEU A 38 -13.10 -11.62 3.22
CA LEU A 38 -13.62 -10.73 4.27
C LEU A 38 -15.10 -11.01 4.58
N LYS A 39 -15.94 -11.17 3.55
CA LYS A 39 -17.37 -11.52 3.74
C LYS A 39 -17.57 -12.91 4.35
N SER A 40 -16.68 -13.85 4.10
CA SER A 40 -16.75 -15.20 4.67
C SER A 40 -16.38 -15.21 6.14
N ILE A 41 -15.32 -14.52 6.54
CA ILE A 41 -14.92 -14.42 7.98
C ILE A 41 -15.89 -13.59 8.80
N THR A 42 -16.69 -12.71 8.18
CA THR A 42 -17.77 -11.95 8.83
C THR A 42 -19.11 -12.68 8.84
N ARG A 43 -19.17 -13.93 8.34
CA ARG A 43 -20.39 -14.74 8.20
C ARG A 43 -21.46 -14.13 7.28
N GLN A 44 -21.11 -13.16 6.44
CA GLN A 44 -22.01 -12.66 5.39
C GLN A 44 -22.10 -13.65 4.23
N LEU A 45 -21.02 -14.40 3.99
CA LEU A 45 -21.01 -15.55 3.08
C LEU A 45 -20.77 -16.83 3.87
N LYS A 46 -21.46 -17.90 3.48
CA LYS A 46 -21.24 -19.22 4.08
C LYS A 46 -19.89 -19.77 3.65
N LEU A 47 -19.17 -20.36 4.59
CA LEU A 47 -17.94 -21.09 4.27
C LEU A 47 -18.25 -22.27 3.36
N VAL A 48 -17.37 -22.53 2.41
CA VAL A 48 -17.42 -23.75 1.56
C VAL A 48 -16.80 -24.93 2.31
N GLY A 49 -15.77 -24.66 3.13
CA GLY A 49 -15.14 -25.70 3.97
C GLY A 49 -14.20 -25.08 5.02
N GLY A 50 -13.85 -25.88 6.02
CA GLY A 50 -13.00 -25.45 7.13
C GLY A 50 -13.74 -24.64 8.19
N ASN A 51 -12.97 -23.95 9.03
CA ASN A 51 -13.47 -23.13 10.14
C ASN A 51 -12.68 -21.83 10.29
N VAL A 52 -13.27 -20.87 10.97
CA VAL A 52 -12.61 -19.65 11.46
C VAL A 52 -12.71 -19.69 12.98
N GLU A 53 -11.59 -19.50 13.64
CA GLU A 53 -11.51 -19.47 15.09
C GLU A 53 -11.26 -18.04 15.59
N PHE A 54 -11.93 -17.67 16.66
CA PHE A 54 -11.77 -16.43 17.38
C PHE A 54 -11.58 -16.74 18.86
N ASP A 55 -10.42 -16.41 19.42
CA ASP A 55 -10.03 -16.76 20.81
C ASP A 55 -10.24 -18.26 21.13
N GLY A 56 -9.84 -19.14 20.19
CA GLY A 56 -9.97 -20.59 20.34
C GLY A 56 -11.38 -21.14 20.24
N LYS A 57 -12.38 -20.31 19.90
CA LYS A 57 -13.76 -20.72 19.65
C LYS A 57 -14.08 -20.66 18.17
N ASN A 58 -14.78 -21.65 17.66
CA ASN A 58 -15.24 -21.62 16.28
C ASN A 58 -16.25 -20.45 16.12
N LEU A 59 -16.03 -19.62 15.13
CA LEU A 59 -16.86 -18.46 14.83
C LEU A 59 -18.35 -18.84 14.62
N HIS A 60 -18.61 -20.03 14.09
CA HIS A 60 -19.98 -20.53 13.87
C HIS A 60 -20.72 -20.88 15.15
N GLU A 61 -20.02 -21.12 16.27
CA GLU A 61 -20.61 -21.40 17.58
C GLU A 61 -21.09 -20.14 18.27
N LEU A 62 -20.56 -18.97 17.88
CA LEU A 62 -21.00 -17.69 18.42
C LEU A 62 -22.37 -17.30 17.85
N SER A 63 -23.27 -16.81 18.69
CA SER A 63 -24.48 -16.15 18.21
C SER A 63 -24.15 -14.89 17.41
N PHE A 64 -25.06 -14.42 16.57
CA PHE A 64 -24.86 -13.16 15.84
C PHE A 64 -24.70 -11.97 16.80
N ARG A 65 -25.33 -12.00 17.96
CA ARG A 65 -25.20 -10.96 18.99
C ARG A 65 -23.79 -10.96 19.58
N GLU A 66 -23.27 -12.12 19.96
CA GLU A 66 -21.90 -12.26 20.47
C GLU A 66 -20.88 -11.83 19.41
N LEU A 67 -21.07 -12.26 18.17
CA LEU A 67 -20.19 -11.86 17.06
C LEU A 67 -20.21 -10.34 16.87
N SER A 68 -21.38 -9.72 16.90
CA SER A 68 -21.50 -8.26 16.72
C SER A 68 -21.01 -7.43 17.91
N THR A 69 -20.75 -8.00 19.08
CA THR A 69 -20.01 -7.30 20.14
C THR A 69 -18.50 -7.40 20.00
N LYS A 70 -18.00 -8.37 19.24
CA LYS A 70 -16.58 -8.63 19.06
C LYS A 70 -16.00 -8.12 17.75
N MET A 71 -16.82 -8.06 16.70
CA MET A 71 -16.38 -7.77 15.34
C MET A 71 -17.23 -6.69 14.71
N ALA A 72 -16.59 -5.61 14.29
CA ALA A 72 -17.20 -4.54 13.48
C ALA A 72 -16.78 -4.67 12.02
N VAL A 73 -17.68 -4.30 11.11
CA VAL A 73 -17.48 -4.43 9.67
C VAL A 73 -17.81 -3.13 8.96
N VAL A 74 -16.91 -2.68 8.12
CA VAL A 74 -17.08 -1.54 7.20
C VAL A 74 -16.86 -2.04 5.79
N LEU A 75 -17.94 -2.11 5.00
CA LEU A 75 -17.91 -2.59 3.63
C LEU A 75 -17.95 -1.41 2.65
N THR A 76 -17.49 -1.67 1.44
CA THR A 76 -17.51 -0.72 0.32
C THR A 76 -18.92 -0.43 -0.20
N GLU A 77 -19.90 -1.28 0.12
CA GLU A 77 -21.28 -1.11 -0.33
C GLU A 77 -21.88 0.18 0.22
N ARG A 78 -22.36 1.03 -0.70
CA ARG A 78 -22.97 2.31 -0.34
C ARG A 78 -24.32 2.10 0.32
N MET A 79 -24.35 2.27 1.63
CA MET A 79 -25.63 2.41 2.34
C MET A 79 -26.29 3.74 1.95
N LYS A 80 -27.58 3.70 1.68
CA LYS A 80 -28.42 4.89 1.48
C LYS A 80 -29.56 4.87 2.50
N PRO A 81 -29.27 5.13 3.77
CA PRO A 81 -30.30 5.16 4.79
C PRO A 81 -31.23 6.38 4.53
N GLU A 82 -32.52 6.17 4.66
CA GLU A 82 -33.48 7.26 4.54
C GLU A 82 -33.58 8.00 5.87
N LEU A 83 -33.54 9.34 5.83
CA LEU A 83 -33.80 10.23 6.99
C LEU A 83 -32.90 9.99 8.23
N MET A 84 -31.66 9.52 8.04
CA MET A 84 -30.71 9.31 9.14
C MET A 84 -29.64 10.39 9.14
N THR A 85 -29.40 10.97 10.31
CA THR A 85 -28.22 11.83 10.55
C THR A 85 -26.94 11.01 10.68
N CYS A 86 -25.78 11.67 10.60
CA CYS A 86 -24.51 11.01 10.88
C CYS A 86 -24.45 10.46 12.30
N HIS A 87 -25.03 11.16 13.27
CA HIS A 87 -25.16 10.67 14.66
C HIS A 87 -25.96 9.37 14.72
N ASP A 88 -27.13 9.31 14.06
CA ASP A 88 -27.97 8.11 14.03
C ASP A 88 -27.21 6.92 13.43
N ILE A 89 -26.42 7.14 12.37
CA ILE A 89 -25.59 6.09 11.77
C ILE A 89 -24.58 5.56 12.80
N VAL A 90 -23.87 6.44 13.51
CA VAL A 90 -22.89 6.01 14.52
C VAL A 90 -23.59 5.28 15.66
N ALA A 91 -24.76 5.75 16.08
CA ALA A 91 -25.58 5.17 17.14
C ALA A 91 -26.02 3.72 16.82
N THR A 92 -26.19 3.35 15.55
CA THR A 92 -26.45 1.95 15.17
C THR A 92 -25.33 0.99 15.62
N GLY A 93 -24.10 1.49 15.85
CA GLY A 93 -23.01 0.70 16.44
C GLY A 93 -23.31 0.18 17.85
N ARG A 94 -24.28 0.79 18.55
CA ARG A 94 -24.70 0.35 19.88
C ARG A 94 -25.81 -0.71 19.89
N TYR A 95 -26.41 -1.03 18.73
CA TYR A 95 -27.49 -2.01 18.65
C TYR A 95 -27.20 -3.38 19.30
N PRO A 96 -25.99 -3.94 19.24
CA PRO A 96 -25.66 -5.19 19.91
C PRO A 96 -25.88 -5.12 21.45
N TYR A 97 -25.83 -3.92 22.04
CA TYR A 97 -25.91 -3.65 23.47
C TYR A 97 -27.30 -3.21 23.90
N THR A 98 -28.13 -2.72 22.99
CA THR A 98 -29.49 -2.27 23.28
C THR A 98 -30.46 -3.44 23.46
N GLY A 99 -31.57 -3.20 24.18
CA GLY A 99 -32.66 -4.17 24.29
C GLY A 99 -33.50 -4.27 23.00
N ARG A 100 -34.64 -4.98 23.09
CA ARG A 100 -35.58 -5.21 21.96
C ARG A 100 -36.11 -3.92 21.33
N LEU A 101 -36.20 -2.83 22.09
CA LEU A 101 -36.68 -1.54 21.58
C LEU A 101 -35.61 -0.67 20.95
N GLY A 102 -34.34 -1.08 20.95
CA GLY A 102 -33.25 -0.32 20.37
C GLY A 102 -32.96 1.02 21.02
N MET A 103 -33.50 1.28 22.22
CA MET A 103 -33.32 2.55 22.94
C MET A 103 -31.90 2.65 23.47
N LEU A 104 -31.24 3.77 23.19
CA LEU A 104 -29.92 4.10 23.70
C LEU A 104 -30.01 4.57 25.15
N THR A 105 -29.07 4.13 25.96
CA THR A 105 -28.86 4.68 27.31
C THR A 105 -27.99 5.93 27.25
N ARG A 106 -27.90 6.68 28.35
CA ARG A 106 -26.97 7.81 28.44
C ARG A 106 -25.49 7.37 28.19
N GLU A 107 -25.13 6.20 28.70
CA GLU A 107 -23.80 5.63 28.47
C GLU A 107 -23.55 5.34 26.98
N ASP A 108 -24.56 4.84 26.25
CA ASP A 108 -24.43 4.62 24.80
C ASP A 108 -24.24 5.94 24.04
N GLU A 109 -24.96 7.00 24.42
CA GLU A 109 -24.79 8.33 23.83
C GLU A 109 -23.37 8.88 24.06
N GLU A 110 -22.82 8.73 25.28
CA GLU A 110 -21.44 9.12 25.58
C GLU A 110 -20.43 8.34 24.72
N LYS A 111 -20.70 7.07 24.40
CA LYS A 111 -19.88 6.26 23.49
C LYS A 111 -19.99 6.70 22.03
N VAL A 112 -21.18 7.09 21.58
CA VAL A 112 -21.39 7.66 20.25
C VAL A 112 -20.58 8.93 20.08
N GLU A 113 -20.67 9.87 21.01
CA GLU A 113 -19.89 11.11 20.98
C GLU A 113 -18.38 10.85 21.00
N LYS A 114 -17.92 9.91 21.86
CA LYS A 114 -16.51 9.52 21.93
C LYS A 114 -16.02 8.91 20.63
N ALA A 115 -16.84 8.09 19.97
CA ALA A 115 -16.49 7.51 18.68
C ALA A 115 -16.41 8.56 17.59
N MET A 116 -17.33 9.53 17.56
CA MET A 116 -17.31 10.65 16.61
C MET A 116 -16.06 11.52 16.81
N ARG A 117 -15.70 11.84 18.07
CA ARG A 117 -14.44 12.55 18.38
C ARG A 117 -13.20 11.79 17.92
N ALA A 118 -13.17 10.48 18.06
CA ALA A 118 -12.02 9.67 17.68
C ALA A 118 -11.67 9.75 16.19
N VAL A 119 -12.63 10.12 15.33
CA VAL A 119 -12.49 10.25 13.88
C VAL A 119 -12.68 11.69 13.39
N HIS A 120 -12.73 12.67 14.29
CA HIS A 120 -12.96 14.09 13.97
C HIS A 120 -14.23 14.32 13.13
N ALA A 121 -15.35 13.76 13.57
CA ALA A 121 -16.65 13.84 12.89
C ALA A 121 -17.75 14.50 13.72
N GLU A 122 -17.43 15.16 14.86
CA GLU A 122 -18.41 15.76 15.79
C GLU A 122 -19.30 16.77 15.07
N GLU A 123 -18.71 17.62 14.22
CA GLU A 123 -19.40 18.64 13.45
C GLU A 123 -20.42 18.10 12.43
N LEU A 124 -20.31 16.81 12.11
CA LEU A 124 -21.19 16.14 11.17
C LEU A 124 -22.44 15.56 11.83
N GLY A 125 -22.51 15.50 13.16
CA GLY A 125 -23.54 14.76 13.89
C GLY A 125 -24.96 15.01 13.42
N GLY A 126 -25.37 16.27 13.30
CA GLY A 126 -26.71 16.66 12.87
C GLY A 126 -26.93 16.68 11.34
N ARG A 127 -25.91 16.37 10.51
CA ARG A 127 -26.06 16.38 9.05
C ARG A 127 -26.69 15.09 8.54
N ASP A 128 -27.46 15.21 7.46
CA ASP A 128 -27.94 14.04 6.71
C ASP A 128 -26.74 13.25 6.18
N PHE A 129 -26.72 11.94 6.48
CA PHE A 129 -25.65 11.03 6.04
C PHE A 129 -25.51 10.97 4.53
N ASN A 130 -26.58 11.15 3.75
CA ASN A 130 -26.55 11.15 2.31
C ASN A 130 -25.99 12.47 1.72
N ALA A 131 -25.98 13.56 2.51
CA ALA A 131 -25.58 14.89 2.07
C ALA A 131 -24.09 15.23 2.34
N ILE A 132 -23.33 14.30 2.91
CA ILE A 132 -21.90 14.49 3.22
C ILE A 132 -20.99 13.90 2.12
N SER A 133 -19.72 14.35 2.06
CA SER A 133 -18.72 13.84 1.12
C SER A 133 -18.35 12.38 1.41
N ASP A 134 -17.77 11.70 0.42
CA ASP A 134 -17.34 10.29 0.59
C ASP A 134 -16.31 10.15 1.73
N GLY A 135 -15.35 11.09 1.86
CA GLY A 135 -14.40 11.08 2.98
C GLY A 135 -15.06 11.28 4.34
N GLN A 136 -16.04 12.19 4.43
CA GLN A 136 -16.84 12.37 5.65
C GLN A 136 -17.68 11.12 5.97
N ARG A 137 -18.26 10.52 4.93
CA ARG A 137 -19.03 9.26 5.07
C ARG A 137 -18.16 8.13 5.61
N GLN A 138 -16.95 7.98 5.09
CA GLN A 138 -16.02 6.96 5.55
C GLN A 138 -15.64 7.16 7.03
N ARG A 139 -15.42 8.40 7.48
CA ARG A 139 -15.18 8.71 8.88
C ARG A 139 -16.39 8.35 9.78
N VAL A 140 -17.60 8.66 9.33
CA VAL A 140 -18.83 8.30 10.06
C VAL A 140 -19.02 6.79 10.17
N LEU A 141 -18.76 6.05 9.10
CA LEU A 141 -18.80 4.57 9.11
C LEU A 141 -17.72 3.97 10.01
N LEU A 142 -16.54 4.56 10.05
CA LEU A 142 -15.49 4.16 10.98
C LEU A 142 -15.90 4.50 12.43
N ALA A 143 -16.50 5.67 12.69
CA ALA A 143 -17.05 6.01 14.01
C ALA A 143 -18.08 4.98 14.47
N ARG A 144 -18.97 4.55 13.58
CA ARG A 144 -19.93 3.47 13.85
C ARG A 144 -19.24 2.19 14.30
N ALA A 145 -18.19 1.78 13.56
CA ALA A 145 -17.41 0.60 13.89
C ALA A 145 -16.71 0.73 15.27
N ILE A 146 -16.14 1.91 15.55
CA ILE A 146 -15.50 2.22 16.86
C ILE A 146 -16.52 2.23 17.99
N CYS A 147 -17.69 2.79 17.76
CA CYS A 147 -18.77 2.89 18.75
C CYS A 147 -19.27 1.51 19.22
N GLN A 148 -19.09 0.50 18.38
CA GLN A 148 -19.40 -0.89 18.70
C GLN A 148 -18.41 -1.50 19.72
N GLU A 149 -17.27 -0.83 20.01
CA GLU A 149 -16.20 -1.31 20.91
C GLU A 149 -15.70 -2.73 20.55
N PRO A 150 -15.34 -2.99 19.27
CA PRO A 150 -15.01 -4.33 18.83
C PRO A 150 -13.58 -4.73 19.24
N GLU A 151 -13.31 -6.03 19.24
CA GLU A 151 -11.96 -6.59 19.32
C GLU A 151 -11.30 -6.69 17.93
N VAL A 152 -12.11 -6.84 16.88
CA VAL A 152 -11.65 -6.90 15.47
C VAL A 152 -12.46 -5.96 14.60
N ILE A 153 -11.79 -5.17 13.75
CA ILE A 153 -12.43 -4.36 12.70
C ILE A 153 -12.05 -4.92 11.34
N ILE A 154 -13.06 -5.19 10.52
CA ILE A 154 -12.87 -5.65 9.14
C ILE A 154 -13.32 -4.54 8.19
N LEU A 155 -12.42 -4.16 7.25
CA LEU A 155 -12.69 -3.12 6.28
C LEU A 155 -12.41 -3.63 4.87
N ASP A 156 -13.37 -3.47 3.99
CA ASP A 156 -13.19 -3.78 2.57
C ASP A 156 -12.95 -2.48 1.81
N GLU A 157 -11.75 -2.33 1.25
CA GLU A 157 -11.27 -1.15 0.50
C GLU A 157 -11.56 0.21 1.18
N PRO A 158 -11.15 0.41 2.45
CA PRO A 158 -11.52 1.60 3.20
C PRO A 158 -10.96 2.92 2.65
N THR A 159 -9.96 2.86 1.77
CA THR A 159 -9.32 4.03 1.15
C THR A 159 -9.91 4.41 -0.21
N SER A 160 -10.81 3.57 -0.77
CA SER A 160 -11.44 3.82 -2.06
C SER A 160 -12.22 5.14 -2.05
N PHE A 161 -12.10 5.91 -3.15
CA PHE A 161 -12.74 7.21 -3.34
C PHE A 161 -12.30 8.33 -2.38
N LEU A 162 -11.27 8.11 -1.56
CA LEU A 162 -10.69 9.12 -0.69
C LEU A 162 -9.53 9.84 -1.39
N ASP A 163 -9.40 11.14 -1.16
CA ASP A 163 -8.19 11.87 -1.48
C ASP A 163 -7.03 11.50 -0.52
N ILE A 164 -5.82 11.91 -0.85
CA ILE A 164 -4.60 11.56 -0.11
C ILE A 164 -4.72 11.94 1.37
N ARG A 165 -5.25 13.13 1.67
CA ARG A 165 -5.39 13.62 3.05
C ARG A 165 -6.28 12.69 3.88
N HIS A 166 -7.46 12.36 3.36
CA HIS A 166 -8.43 11.51 4.06
C HIS A 166 -7.94 10.06 4.17
N LYS A 167 -7.20 9.54 3.18
CA LYS A 167 -6.52 8.23 3.28
C LYS A 167 -5.55 8.19 4.45
N LEU A 168 -4.68 9.19 4.56
CA LEU A 168 -3.70 9.25 5.64
C LEU A 168 -4.35 9.41 7.02
N GLU A 169 -5.40 10.25 7.14
CA GLU A 169 -6.17 10.41 8.38
C GLU A 169 -6.81 9.08 8.81
N LEU A 170 -7.47 8.37 7.87
CA LEU A 170 -8.08 7.07 8.13
C LEU A 170 -7.06 6.05 8.63
N LEU A 171 -5.95 5.89 7.91
CA LEU A 171 -4.91 4.93 8.27
C LEU A 171 -4.26 5.27 9.62
N ALA A 172 -4.06 6.55 9.93
CA ALA A 172 -3.56 6.98 11.23
C ALA A 172 -4.51 6.61 12.38
N ILE A 173 -5.82 6.75 12.16
CA ILE A 173 -6.84 6.35 13.15
C ILE A 173 -6.78 4.83 13.36
N LEU A 174 -6.77 4.03 12.28
CA LEU A 174 -6.69 2.56 12.37
C LEU A 174 -5.42 2.11 13.09
N ARG A 175 -4.27 2.72 12.78
CA ARG A 175 -3.00 2.43 13.45
C ARG A 175 -3.06 2.73 14.94
N ARG A 176 -3.61 3.88 15.34
CA ARG A 176 -3.81 4.25 16.73
C ARG A 176 -4.71 3.24 17.46
N MET A 177 -5.80 2.80 16.82
CA MET A 177 -6.70 1.80 17.41
C MET A 177 -6.00 0.46 17.61
N ALA A 178 -5.22 0.01 16.65
CA ALA A 178 -4.48 -1.24 16.76
C ALA A 178 -3.43 -1.16 17.87
N LYS A 179 -2.60 -0.14 17.88
CA LYS A 179 -1.44 -0.06 18.77
C LYS A 179 -1.78 0.40 20.20
N GLU A 180 -2.75 1.31 20.37
CA GLU A 180 -3.10 1.82 21.70
C GLU A 180 -4.23 1.06 22.37
N LYS A 181 -5.17 0.50 21.58
CA LYS A 181 -6.33 -0.21 22.10
C LYS A 181 -6.28 -1.72 21.90
N GLY A 182 -5.28 -2.24 21.21
CA GLY A 182 -5.14 -3.66 20.92
C GLY A 182 -6.25 -4.22 20.03
N ILE A 183 -6.87 -3.37 19.19
CA ILE A 183 -7.90 -3.80 18.25
C ILE A 183 -7.22 -4.37 17.00
N THR A 184 -7.58 -5.58 16.63
CA THR A 184 -7.08 -6.20 15.39
C THR A 184 -7.79 -5.58 14.20
N VAL A 185 -7.04 -5.19 13.18
CA VAL A 185 -7.56 -4.61 11.93
C VAL A 185 -7.27 -5.55 10.77
N ILE A 186 -8.31 -5.97 10.06
CA ILE A 186 -8.17 -6.78 8.85
C ILE A 186 -8.80 -5.99 7.71
N MET A 187 -8.02 -5.68 6.67
CA MET A 187 -8.53 -4.85 5.57
C MET A 187 -8.02 -5.31 4.21
N SER A 188 -8.73 -4.95 3.15
CA SER A 188 -8.22 -5.00 1.78
C SER A 188 -7.76 -3.62 1.35
N LEU A 189 -6.64 -3.53 0.63
CA LEU A 189 -6.15 -2.30 0.02
C LEU A 189 -5.72 -2.54 -1.43
N HIS A 190 -5.91 -1.53 -2.27
CA HIS A 190 -5.39 -1.52 -3.64
C HIS A 190 -4.05 -0.80 -3.73
N GLU A 191 -3.81 0.17 -2.86
CA GLU A 191 -2.58 0.97 -2.83
C GLU A 191 -1.46 0.18 -2.14
N ILE A 192 -0.56 -0.37 -2.96
CA ILE A 192 0.57 -1.23 -2.51
C ILE A 192 1.46 -0.48 -1.53
N ASP A 193 1.76 0.79 -1.82
CA ASP A 193 2.61 1.64 -0.99
C ASP A 193 2.00 1.94 0.39
N LEU A 194 0.67 2.08 0.47
CA LEU A 194 -0.04 2.25 1.74
C LEU A 194 -0.09 0.94 2.52
N ALA A 195 -0.34 -0.19 1.83
CA ALA A 195 -0.33 -1.50 2.45
C ALA A 195 1.03 -1.80 3.09
N GLN A 196 2.14 -1.51 2.40
CA GLN A 196 3.49 -1.68 2.91
C GLN A 196 3.75 -0.88 4.19
N LYS A 197 3.22 0.36 4.27
CA LYS A 197 3.51 1.31 5.36
C LYS A 197 2.66 1.11 6.61
N ILE A 198 1.45 0.54 6.46
CA ILE A 198 0.50 0.45 7.57
C ILE A 198 0.45 -0.92 8.24
N SER A 199 0.75 -1.99 7.49
CA SER A 199 0.47 -3.35 7.92
C SER A 199 1.57 -3.98 8.76
N ASP A 200 1.19 -4.82 9.69
CA ASP A 200 2.10 -5.72 10.41
C ASP A 200 2.26 -7.04 9.63
N LYS A 201 1.20 -7.47 8.91
CA LYS A 201 1.20 -8.67 8.06
C LYS A 201 0.43 -8.43 6.77
N ILE A 202 0.87 -9.06 5.71
CA ILE A 202 0.27 -9.00 4.37
C ILE A 202 -0.20 -10.39 3.96
N ILE A 203 -1.39 -10.45 3.37
CA ILE A 203 -1.96 -11.64 2.73
C ILE A 203 -2.04 -11.36 1.23
N CYS A 204 -1.29 -12.12 0.44
CA CYS A 204 -1.31 -12.05 -1.02
C CYS A 204 -2.32 -13.04 -1.58
N VAL A 205 -3.36 -12.54 -2.26
CA VAL A 205 -4.43 -13.34 -2.84
C VAL A 205 -4.25 -13.41 -4.34
N LYS A 206 -3.97 -14.62 -4.88
CA LYS A 206 -3.77 -14.86 -6.31
C LYS A 206 -4.45 -16.16 -6.76
N GLY A 207 -5.17 -16.10 -7.85
CA GLY A 207 -5.85 -17.28 -8.38
C GLY A 207 -6.87 -17.85 -7.38
N ASP A 208 -6.68 -19.11 -7.00
CA ASP A 208 -7.56 -19.83 -6.06
C ASP A 208 -6.89 -20.08 -4.68
N ALA A 209 -5.82 -19.36 -4.36
CA ALA A 209 -5.04 -19.57 -3.14
C ALA A 209 -4.50 -18.26 -2.53
N ILE A 210 -4.00 -18.38 -1.30
CA ILE A 210 -3.08 -17.40 -0.71
C ILE A 210 -1.69 -17.74 -1.20
N SER A 211 -1.10 -16.90 -2.05
CA SER A 211 0.23 -17.13 -2.60
C SER A 211 1.35 -16.86 -1.59
N HIS A 212 1.19 -15.80 -0.79
CA HIS A 212 2.16 -15.43 0.23
C HIS A 212 1.46 -14.84 1.47
N PHE A 213 2.08 -15.05 2.63
CA PHE A 213 1.66 -14.46 3.90
C PHE A 213 2.90 -14.15 4.75
N GLY A 214 3.01 -12.95 5.28
CA GLY A 214 4.15 -12.56 6.13
C GLY A 214 4.23 -11.07 6.41
N ALA A 215 5.35 -10.66 6.98
CA ALA A 215 5.66 -9.25 7.24
C ALA A 215 5.87 -8.48 5.92
N PRO A 216 5.56 -7.17 5.88
CA PRO A 216 5.75 -6.36 4.67
C PRO A 216 7.14 -6.48 4.06
N GLU A 217 8.20 -6.51 4.87
CA GLU A 217 9.59 -6.59 4.42
C GLU A 217 9.91 -7.88 3.64
N THR A 218 9.15 -8.95 3.88
CA THR A 218 9.29 -10.22 3.17
C THR A 218 8.44 -10.31 1.92
N ILE A 219 7.36 -9.55 1.85
CA ILE A 219 6.38 -9.59 0.77
C ILE A 219 6.65 -8.55 -0.32
N PHE A 220 7.03 -7.31 0.07
CA PHE A 220 7.26 -6.23 -0.90
C PHE A 220 8.63 -6.33 -1.57
N ARG A 221 8.84 -7.44 -2.28
CA ARG A 221 9.97 -7.73 -3.14
C ARG A 221 9.52 -7.69 -4.59
N GLU A 222 10.44 -7.35 -5.47
CA GLU A 222 10.16 -7.20 -6.91
C GLU A 222 9.58 -8.49 -7.51
N ASP A 223 10.18 -9.65 -7.19
CA ASP A 223 9.75 -10.96 -7.66
C ASP A 223 8.32 -11.32 -7.23
N ILE A 224 8.00 -11.12 -5.95
CA ILE A 224 6.68 -11.44 -5.39
C ILE A 224 5.60 -10.51 -5.93
N ILE A 225 5.84 -9.19 -5.94
CA ILE A 225 4.86 -8.22 -6.42
C ILE A 225 4.64 -8.36 -7.93
N ARG A 226 5.71 -8.60 -8.69
CA ARG A 226 5.62 -8.86 -10.12
C ARG A 226 4.77 -10.12 -10.41
N GLU A 227 5.01 -11.19 -9.67
CA GLU A 227 4.23 -12.41 -9.80
C GLU A 227 2.78 -12.21 -9.38
N LEU A 228 2.52 -11.54 -8.24
CA LEU A 228 1.18 -11.32 -7.69
C LEU A 228 0.27 -10.56 -8.66
N TYR A 229 0.80 -9.49 -9.28
CA TYR A 229 0.04 -8.61 -10.17
C TYR A 229 0.24 -8.90 -11.66
N GLU A 230 1.01 -9.95 -11.99
CA GLU A 230 1.30 -10.36 -13.39
C GLU A 230 1.84 -9.18 -14.21
N ILE A 231 2.86 -8.48 -13.62
CA ILE A 231 3.45 -7.30 -14.26
C ILE A 231 4.41 -7.75 -15.36
N ASP A 232 3.95 -7.71 -16.61
CA ASP A 232 4.78 -8.02 -17.78
C ASP A 232 5.58 -6.81 -18.23
N ASN A 233 4.99 -5.60 -18.13
CA ASN A 233 5.59 -4.35 -18.55
C ASN A 233 5.74 -3.41 -17.35
N GLY A 234 6.98 -3.12 -16.96
CA GLY A 234 7.31 -2.34 -15.78
C GLY A 234 7.95 -3.19 -14.67
N SER A 235 8.18 -2.58 -13.53
CA SER A 235 8.77 -3.22 -12.35
C SER A 235 8.24 -2.61 -11.07
N PHE A 236 8.36 -3.33 -9.98
CA PHE A 236 8.14 -2.80 -8.63
C PHE A 236 9.48 -2.45 -8.01
N ASP A 237 9.65 -1.20 -7.58
CA ASP A 237 10.84 -0.80 -6.84
C ASP A 237 10.58 -0.90 -5.33
N PRO A 238 11.21 -1.86 -4.64
CA PRO A 238 11.04 -2.03 -3.19
C PRO A 238 11.57 -0.85 -2.38
N CYS A 239 12.58 -0.12 -2.89
CA CYS A 239 13.18 1.02 -2.21
C CYS A 239 12.22 2.22 -2.15
N PHE A 240 11.51 2.48 -3.25
CA PHE A 240 10.52 3.56 -3.32
C PHE A 240 9.10 3.07 -2.99
N GLY A 241 8.87 1.75 -2.95
CA GLY A 241 7.54 1.17 -2.76
C GLY A 241 6.57 1.52 -3.91
N SER A 242 7.09 1.76 -5.11
CA SER A 242 6.34 2.24 -6.28
C SER A 242 6.48 1.32 -7.48
N ILE A 243 5.47 1.38 -8.35
CA ILE A 243 5.55 0.74 -9.68
C ILE A 243 6.22 1.72 -10.64
N GLU A 244 7.24 1.23 -11.36
CA GLU A 244 7.91 1.98 -12.40
C GLU A 244 7.45 1.48 -13.79
N LEU A 245 7.23 2.44 -14.68
CA LEU A 245 6.89 2.16 -16.07
C LEU A 245 8.10 1.52 -16.79
N PRO A 246 7.89 0.80 -17.89
CA PRO A 246 8.98 0.17 -18.62
C PRO A 246 10.03 1.18 -19.06
N ARG A 247 11.29 0.71 -19.10
CA ARG A 247 12.40 1.51 -19.64
C ARG A 247 12.24 1.71 -21.14
N PRO A 248 12.77 2.82 -21.70
CA PRO A 248 12.82 3.01 -23.13
C PRO A 248 13.62 1.89 -23.81
N GLU A 249 13.21 1.46 -24.99
CA GLU A 249 13.92 0.43 -25.75
C GLU A 249 14.93 1.03 -26.72
N GLY A 250 15.99 0.27 -27.03
CA GLY A 250 17.00 0.64 -28.03
C GLY A 250 18.39 0.84 -27.43
N THR A 251 19.32 1.30 -28.25
CA THR A 251 20.69 1.64 -27.81
C THR A 251 20.69 2.97 -27.07
N PRO A 252 21.52 3.13 -26.01
CA PRO A 252 21.60 4.38 -25.27
C PRO A 252 21.99 5.55 -26.19
N ARG A 253 21.16 6.59 -26.21
CA ARG A 253 21.39 7.83 -26.94
C ARG A 253 21.97 8.93 -26.05
N VAL A 254 21.71 8.82 -24.74
CA VAL A 254 22.15 9.79 -23.75
C VAL A 254 22.94 9.06 -22.67
N PHE A 255 24.09 9.63 -22.30
CA PHE A 255 24.80 9.23 -21.08
C PHE A 255 24.53 10.24 -19.96
N VAL A 256 24.13 9.77 -18.78
CA VAL A 256 23.81 10.64 -17.65
C VAL A 256 24.87 10.47 -16.57
N LEU A 257 25.64 11.53 -16.31
CA LEU A 257 26.49 11.64 -15.14
C LEU A 257 25.61 11.99 -13.96
N ALA A 258 25.39 11.03 -13.04
CA ALA A 258 24.46 11.14 -11.92
C ALA A 258 25.08 10.60 -10.64
N GLY A 259 24.48 10.94 -9.51
CA GLY A 259 24.85 10.48 -8.17
C GLY A 259 24.29 11.40 -7.07
N GLY A 260 24.08 10.85 -5.88
CA GLY A 260 23.59 11.60 -4.73
C GLY A 260 22.14 12.09 -4.89
N GLY A 261 21.32 11.40 -5.66
CA GLY A 261 19.92 11.75 -5.90
C GLY A 261 19.68 12.78 -7.01
N THR A 262 20.74 13.26 -7.67
CA THR A 262 20.64 14.28 -8.73
C THR A 262 20.12 13.72 -10.06
N GLY A 263 20.24 12.41 -10.26
CA GLY A 263 19.86 11.72 -11.50
C GLY A 263 18.35 11.45 -11.63
N ILE A 264 17.64 11.23 -10.54
CA ILE A 264 16.22 10.82 -10.53
C ILE A 264 15.33 11.69 -11.45
N PRO A 265 15.37 13.04 -11.40
CA PRO A 265 14.53 13.87 -12.26
C PRO A 265 14.85 13.68 -13.75
N VAL A 266 16.16 13.51 -14.08
CA VAL A 266 16.63 13.32 -15.46
C VAL A 266 16.22 11.96 -15.99
N PHE A 267 16.38 10.90 -15.22
CA PHE A 267 15.96 9.54 -15.57
C PHE A 267 14.46 9.48 -15.88
N ARG A 268 13.63 10.07 -15.03
CA ARG A 268 12.17 10.12 -15.25
C ARG A 268 11.80 10.99 -16.46
N LYS A 269 12.55 12.06 -16.74
CA LYS A 269 12.34 12.87 -17.93
C LYS A 269 12.66 12.07 -19.20
N LEU A 270 13.83 11.40 -19.25
CA LEU A 270 14.23 10.57 -20.40
C LEU A 270 13.27 9.40 -20.63
N GLN A 271 12.77 8.77 -19.55
CA GLN A 271 11.74 7.74 -19.63
C GLN A 271 10.46 8.27 -20.27
N LYS A 272 9.95 9.42 -19.80
CA LYS A 272 8.73 10.06 -20.37
C LYS A 272 8.90 10.42 -21.85
N GLU A 273 10.10 10.84 -22.24
CA GLU A 273 10.44 11.18 -23.63
C GLU A 273 10.76 9.94 -24.50
N ASN A 274 10.69 8.74 -23.89
CA ASN A 274 11.07 7.47 -24.52
C ASN A 274 12.48 7.50 -25.13
N VAL A 275 13.42 8.13 -24.42
CA VAL A 275 14.83 8.25 -24.84
C VAL A 275 15.65 7.22 -24.07
N PRO A 276 16.23 6.20 -24.75
CA PRO A 276 17.09 5.22 -24.10
C PRO A 276 18.39 5.88 -23.64
N PHE A 277 18.80 5.58 -22.41
CA PHE A 277 19.95 6.19 -21.78
C PHE A 277 20.82 5.18 -21.03
N ALA A 278 22.07 5.53 -20.82
CA ALA A 278 22.96 4.89 -19.88
C ALA A 278 23.30 5.87 -18.75
N ALA A 279 23.61 5.38 -17.58
CA ALA A 279 23.94 6.20 -16.42
C ALA A 279 25.20 5.72 -15.70
N GLY A 280 25.95 6.63 -15.12
CA GLY A 280 27.15 6.27 -14.33
C GLY A 280 28.05 7.48 -14.04
N VAL A 281 29.12 7.29 -13.24
CA VAL A 281 29.38 6.08 -12.46
C VAL A 281 28.63 6.15 -11.14
N LEU A 282 27.76 5.17 -10.89
CA LEU A 282 26.87 5.15 -9.72
C LEU A 282 27.40 4.16 -8.68
N TYR A 283 27.44 4.56 -7.43
CA TYR A 283 27.70 3.63 -6.34
C TYR A 283 26.47 2.73 -6.09
N THR A 284 26.69 1.44 -5.82
CA THR A 284 25.58 0.49 -5.66
C THR A 284 24.67 0.77 -4.46
N ASN A 285 25.10 1.61 -3.53
CA ASN A 285 24.30 2.12 -2.41
C ASN A 285 23.70 3.51 -2.66
N ASP A 286 23.91 4.10 -3.85
CA ASP A 286 23.33 5.40 -4.21
C ASP A 286 21.84 5.23 -4.55
N ILE A 287 21.03 6.22 -4.16
CA ILE A 287 19.61 6.24 -4.50
C ILE A 287 19.37 6.36 -6.01
N ASP A 288 20.23 7.06 -6.73
CA ASP A 288 20.18 7.14 -8.18
C ASP A 288 20.38 5.77 -8.82
N TYR A 289 21.24 4.92 -8.24
CA TYR A 289 21.45 3.55 -8.73
C TYR A 289 20.16 2.72 -8.64
N GLN A 290 19.37 2.86 -7.57
CA GLN A 290 18.15 2.09 -7.41
C GLN A 290 17.15 2.34 -8.55
N LEU A 291 17.06 3.58 -9.03
CA LEU A 291 16.19 3.91 -10.16
C LEU A 291 16.86 3.63 -11.51
N ALA A 292 18.17 3.93 -11.65
CA ALA A 292 18.90 3.72 -12.90
C ALA A 292 18.92 2.25 -13.33
N ARG A 293 19.09 1.28 -12.40
CA ARG A 293 19.07 -0.15 -12.71
C ARG A 293 17.75 -0.62 -13.35
N ILE A 294 16.67 0.12 -13.13
CA ILE A 294 15.32 -0.17 -13.66
C ILE A 294 15.13 0.55 -15.01
N LEU A 295 15.48 1.83 -15.08
CA LEU A 295 15.11 2.71 -16.18
C LEU A 295 16.20 2.86 -17.25
N ALA A 296 17.48 2.71 -16.89
CA ALA A 296 18.58 2.81 -17.85
C ALA A 296 18.75 1.50 -18.63
N MET A 297 19.25 1.63 -19.85
CA MET A 297 19.65 0.49 -20.67
C MET A 297 20.92 -0.16 -20.14
N GLU A 298 21.83 0.66 -19.60
CA GLU A 298 23.07 0.23 -18.98
C GLU A 298 23.44 1.18 -17.83
N THR A 299 23.97 0.62 -16.74
CA THR A 299 24.49 1.38 -15.60
C THR A 299 25.95 1.01 -15.38
N VAL A 300 26.83 2.02 -15.35
CA VAL A 300 28.20 1.84 -14.90
C VAL A 300 28.22 2.03 -13.39
N THR A 301 28.70 1.04 -12.66
CA THR A 301 28.64 1.03 -11.20
C THR A 301 30.01 0.90 -10.57
N GLU A 302 30.10 1.37 -9.31
CA GLU A 302 31.24 1.17 -8.45
C GLU A 302 30.79 0.66 -7.06
N ALA A 303 31.68 0.01 -6.35
CA ALA A 303 31.43 -0.43 -4.98
C ALA A 303 31.34 0.77 -4.01
N PRO A 304 30.50 0.67 -2.97
CA PRO A 304 30.32 1.77 -2.00
C PRO A 304 31.64 2.24 -1.41
N PHE A 305 31.82 3.58 -1.34
CA PHE A 305 32.97 4.22 -0.71
C PHE A 305 34.34 3.93 -1.32
N GLN A 306 34.40 3.25 -2.48
CA GLN A 306 35.65 3.04 -3.21
C GLN A 306 35.94 4.23 -4.16
N GLU A 307 37.19 4.41 -4.55
CA GLU A 307 37.52 5.28 -5.68
C GLU A 307 36.99 4.64 -6.98
N ILE A 308 36.54 5.47 -7.93
CA ILE A 308 36.11 4.98 -9.23
C ILE A 308 37.27 4.24 -9.90
N SER A 309 37.10 2.96 -10.15
CA SER A 309 38.10 2.08 -10.77
C SER A 309 38.39 2.48 -12.23
N ASP A 310 39.56 2.04 -12.72
CA ASP A 310 39.92 2.26 -14.11
C ASP A 310 38.96 1.59 -15.08
N GLU A 311 38.40 0.44 -14.68
CA GLU A 311 37.41 -0.30 -15.49
C GLU A 311 36.09 0.47 -15.57
N ALA A 312 35.55 0.97 -14.46
CA ALA A 312 34.33 1.77 -14.44
C ALA A 312 34.51 3.08 -15.21
N PHE A 313 35.65 3.73 -15.04
CA PHE A 313 35.98 4.95 -15.78
C PHE A 313 36.06 4.71 -17.28
N ALA A 314 36.82 3.69 -17.72
CA ALA A 314 36.93 3.33 -19.14
C ALA A 314 35.56 2.99 -19.74
N ARG A 315 34.74 2.22 -19.05
CA ARG A 315 33.38 1.87 -19.48
C ARG A 315 32.49 3.09 -19.64
N ALA A 316 32.53 4.02 -18.69
CA ALA A 316 31.80 5.29 -18.78
C ALA A 316 32.25 6.09 -20.02
N CYS A 317 33.56 6.20 -20.28
CA CYS A 317 34.11 6.87 -21.47
C CYS A 317 33.64 6.21 -22.78
N GLU A 318 33.58 4.88 -22.84
CA GLU A 318 33.09 4.17 -24.03
C GLU A 318 31.62 4.49 -24.32
N LEU A 319 30.77 4.44 -23.28
CA LEU A 319 29.36 4.78 -23.41
C LEU A 319 29.13 6.25 -23.77
N MET A 320 29.92 7.17 -23.22
CA MET A 320 29.88 8.59 -23.61
C MET A 320 30.22 8.79 -25.08
N LYS A 321 31.21 8.04 -25.60
CA LYS A 321 31.57 8.10 -27.02
C LYS A 321 30.46 7.56 -27.91
N SER A 322 29.77 6.50 -27.52
CA SER A 322 28.68 5.90 -28.31
C SER A 322 27.37 6.70 -28.25
N CYS A 323 27.09 7.42 -27.14
CA CYS A 323 25.89 8.25 -26.99
C CYS A 323 25.96 9.54 -27.84
N GLU A 324 24.80 10.10 -28.18
CA GLU A 324 24.69 11.36 -28.92
C GLU A 324 25.08 12.57 -28.07
N ARG A 325 24.71 12.52 -26.76
CA ARG A 325 24.96 13.59 -25.77
C ARG A 325 25.19 13.06 -24.37
N VAL A 326 25.80 13.90 -23.53
CA VAL A 326 26.02 13.65 -22.11
C VAL A 326 25.28 14.72 -21.32
N ILE A 327 24.52 14.29 -20.30
CA ILE A 327 23.89 15.18 -19.35
C ILE A 327 24.61 15.05 -18.03
N ASP A 328 25.15 16.16 -17.51
CA ASP A 328 25.67 16.24 -16.15
C ASP A 328 24.58 16.77 -15.24
N THR A 329 24.18 15.98 -14.25
CA THR A 329 23.13 16.35 -13.29
C THR A 329 23.62 17.24 -12.15
N GLY A 330 24.91 17.63 -12.20
CA GLY A 330 25.53 18.40 -11.12
C GLY A 330 25.94 17.54 -9.92
N VAL A 331 26.41 16.32 -10.18
CA VAL A 331 26.85 15.40 -9.11
C VAL A 331 27.85 16.08 -8.19
N PRO A 332 27.62 16.08 -6.86
CA PRO A 332 28.60 16.56 -5.89
C PRO A 332 29.89 15.71 -5.94
N VAL A 333 31.04 16.34 -6.06
CA VAL A 333 32.32 15.65 -6.13
C VAL A 333 33.01 15.64 -4.76
N GLY A 334 33.43 14.46 -4.34
CA GLY A 334 34.15 14.20 -3.09
C GLY A 334 35.40 13.34 -3.34
N MET A 335 35.97 12.81 -2.26
CA MET A 335 37.21 12.03 -2.33
C MET A 335 37.06 10.76 -3.18
N CYS A 336 35.99 10.01 -2.99
CA CYS A 336 35.81 8.72 -3.67
C CYS A 336 35.46 8.90 -5.16
N ASN A 337 34.68 9.92 -5.51
CA ASN A 337 34.19 10.12 -6.87
C ASN A 337 34.87 11.27 -7.63
N ARG A 338 36.09 11.69 -7.22
CA ARG A 338 36.81 12.80 -7.88
C ARG A 338 36.97 12.64 -9.38
N ARG A 339 37.01 11.41 -9.88
CA ARG A 339 37.10 11.12 -11.32
C ARG A 339 35.85 11.50 -12.13
N ILE A 340 34.76 11.90 -11.48
CA ILE A 340 33.62 12.54 -12.14
C ILE A 340 34.05 13.84 -12.84
N GLU A 341 35.01 14.59 -12.26
CA GLU A 341 35.55 15.79 -12.93
C GLU A 341 36.30 15.45 -14.21
N GLU A 342 37.02 14.31 -14.23
CA GLU A 342 37.68 13.81 -15.45
C GLU A 342 36.67 13.40 -16.52
N LEU A 343 35.53 12.75 -16.08
CA LEU A 343 34.43 12.42 -17.02
C LEU A 343 33.74 13.67 -17.56
N ARG A 344 33.56 14.71 -16.75
CA ARG A 344 33.07 16.04 -17.18
C ARG A 344 34.00 16.66 -18.25
N ALA A 345 35.31 16.61 -17.98
CA ALA A 345 36.31 17.10 -18.93
C ALA A 345 36.29 16.32 -20.24
N GLU A 346 36.15 14.99 -20.17
CA GLU A 346 36.05 14.14 -21.35
C GLU A 346 34.75 14.42 -22.14
N ALA A 347 33.60 14.62 -21.48
CA ALA A 347 32.33 14.99 -22.13
C ALA A 347 32.46 16.32 -22.90
N LYS A 348 33.14 17.31 -22.30
CA LYS A 348 33.46 18.58 -22.97
C LYS A 348 34.39 18.40 -24.16
N ARG A 349 35.45 17.58 -24.03
CA ARG A 349 36.41 17.27 -25.10
C ARG A 349 35.72 16.61 -26.30
N LEU A 350 34.70 15.75 -26.02
CA LEU A 350 33.90 15.12 -27.06
C LEU A 350 32.87 16.07 -27.71
N GLY A 351 32.66 17.26 -27.16
CA GLY A 351 31.63 18.20 -27.61
C GLY A 351 30.19 17.70 -27.38
N LYS A 352 29.98 16.80 -26.39
CA LYS A 352 28.70 16.13 -26.16
C LYS A 352 28.00 16.57 -24.88
N LEU A 353 28.64 17.42 -24.04
CA LEU A 353 28.03 17.90 -22.81
C LEU A 353 26.85 18.81 -23.19
N ALA A 354 25.64 18.38 -22.79
CA ALA A 354 24.44 19.20 -22.95
C ALA A 354 24.40 20.29 -21.86
N GLU A 355 24.02 21.50 -22.27
CA GLU A 355 23.76 22.62 -21.36
C GLU A 355 22.48 22.39 -20.51
#